data_10d8ff3062fdf434c04ad305e5cc6338
#
_entry.id   10d8ff3062fdf434c04ad305e5cc6338
#
_cell.length_a   1.000
_cell.length_b   1.000
_cell.length_c   1.000
_cell.angle_alpha   90.00
_cell.angle_beta   90.00
_cell.angle_gamma   90.00
#
_symmetry.space_group_name_H-M   'P 1'
#
loop_
_entity.id
_entity.type
_entity.pdbx_description
1 polymer ?
#
loop_
_entity_poly.entity_id
_entity_poly.type
_entity_poly.pdbx_seq_one_letter_code
_entity_poly.pdbx_strand_id
1 'polypeptide(L)' 'MKINKFKKVGKSKYKIIFDNSEILLYEDVILKYDLLIKQEVDLELIDKIIEENKYYDAYHSAISYIEIKM' A
#
# COMPACT_ATOMS: atom_id res chain seq x y z
N MET A 1 -11.67 -4.49 -9.32
CA MET A 1 -11.93 -4.95 -7.95
C MET A 1 -12.48 -3.80 -7.11
N LYS A 2 -13.47 -4.10 -6.33
CA LYS A 2 -14.13 -3.09 -5.52
C LYS A 2 -13.53 -3.05 -4.13
N ILE A 3 -13.22 -1.85 -3.66
CA ILE A 3 -12.64 -1.66 -2.33
C ILE A 3 -13.77 -1.62 -1.31
N ASN A 4 -13.73 -2.53 -0.33
CA ASN A 4 -14.74 -2.58 0.72
C ASN A 4 -14.42 -1.63 1.87
N LYS A 5 -13.19 -1.63 2.34
CA LYS A 5 -12.79 -0.69 3.37
C LYS A 5 -11.27 -0.62 3.53
N PHE A 6 -10.83 0.40 4.25
CA PHE A 6 -9.44 0.61 4.61
C PHE A 6 -9.28 0.43 6.11
N LYS A 7 -8.17 -0.16 6.52
CA LYS A 7 -7.85 -0.33 7.91
C LYS A 7 -6.41 0.08 8.16
N LYS A 8 -6.20 0.98 9.10
CA LYS A 8 -4.84 1.38 9.46
C LYS A 8 -4.20 0.30 10.32
N VAL A 9 -3.04 -0.20 9.89
CA VAL A 9 -2.36 -1.29 10.58
C VAL A 9 -0.99 -0.90 11.10
N GLY A 10 -0.58 0.35 10.87
CA GLY A 10 0.71 0.85 11.34
C GLY A 10 0.79 2.34 11.12
N LYS A 11 1.94 2.92 11.40
CA LYS A 11 2.12 4.37 11.27
C LYS A 11 1.92 4.85 9.83
N SER A 12 2.39 4.08 8.87
CA SER A 12 2.34 4.46 7.47
C SER A 12 1.76 3.37 6.58
N LYS A 13 1.10 2.40 7.16
CA LYS A 13 0.56 1.27 6.42
C LYS A 13 -0.93 1.14 6.60
N TYR A 14 -1.59 0.79 5.51
CA TYR A 14 -3.03 0.54 5.50
C TYR A 14 -3.30 -0.80 4.86
N LYS A 15 -4.30 -1.49 5.37
CA LYS A 15 -4.81 -2.71 4.76
C LYS A 15 -6.03 -2.34 3.94
N ILE A 16 -6.01 -2.68 2.66
CA ILE A 16 -7.16 -2.46 1.79
C ILE A 16 -7.88 -3.79 1.63
N ILE A 17 -9.15 -3.80 1.98
CA ILE A 17 -9.96 -5.01 1.97
C ILE A 17 -10.88 -5.01 0.76
N PHE A 18 -10.72 -6.03 -0.09
CA PHE A 18 -11.58 -6.28 -1.23
C PHE A 18 -12.56 -7.41 -0.89
N ASP A 19 -13.46 -7.73 -1.82
CA ASP A 19 -14.44 -8.77 -1.60
C ASP A 19 -13.81 -10.14 -1.32
N ASN A 20 -12.74 -10.48 -2.05
CA ASN A 20 -12.13 -11.80 -1.97
C ASN A 20 -10.67 -11.79 -1.52
N SER A 21 -10.14 -10.62 -1.22
CA SER A 21 -8.73 -10.53 -0.86
C SER A 21 -8.45 -9.25 -0.09
N GLU A 22 -7.23 -9.15 0.43
CA GLU A 22 -6.78 -7.94 1.09
C GLU A 22 -5.30 -7.75 0.78
N ILE A 23 -4.87 -6.48 0.74
CA ILE A 23 -3.47 -6.14 0.50
C ILE A 23 -3.03 -5.06 1.46
N LEU A 24 -1.74 -5.07 1.77
CA LEU A 24 -1.12 -4.04 2.61
C LEU A 24 -0.37 -3.07 1.72
N LEU A 25 -0.65 -1.79 1.90
CA LEU A 25 -0.01 -0.73 1.12
C LEU A 25 0.47 0.38 2.05
N TYR A 26 1.53 1.05 1.63
CA TYR A 26 1.98 2.23 2.33
C TYR A 26 1.07 3.41 2.04
N GLU A 27 0.95 4.30 3.01
CA GLU A 27 0.13 5.51 2.85
C GLU A 27 0.52 6.31 1.63
N ASP A 28 1.82 6.43 1.36
CA ASP A 28 2.32 7.16 0.20
C ASP A 28 1.74 6.62 -1.11
N VAL A 29 1.66 5.31 -1.23
CA VAL A 29 1.10 4.67 -2.42
C VAL A 29 -0.39 4.95 -2.52
N ILE A 30 -1.10 4.87 -1.41
CA ILE A 30 -2.53 5.13 -1.37
C ILE A 30 -2.83 6.56 -1.80
N LEU A 31 -2.06 7.52 -1.31
CA LEU A 31 -2.23 8.93 -1.66
C LEU A 31 -1.85 9.20 -3.11
N LYS A 32 -0.82 8.55 -3.61
CA LYS A 32 -0.37 8.74 -4.99
C LYS A 32 -1.44 8.36 -6.00
N TYR A 33 -2.17 7.29 -5.73
CA TYR A 33 -3.20 6.80 -6.62
C TYR A 33 -4.60 7.23 -6.22
N ASP A 34 -4.72 8.07 -5.20
CA ASP A 34 -6.01 8.55 -4.70
C ASP A 34 -6.97 7.43 -4.35
N LEU A 35 -6.47 6.36 -3.78
CA LEU A 35 -7.28 5.18 -3.48
C LEU A 35 -8.36 5.44 -2.45
N LEU A 36 -8.18 6.45 -1.59
CA LEU A 36 -9.19 6.81 -0.61
C LEU A 36 -10.46 7.36 -1.27
N ILE A 37 -10.31 7.95 -2.45
CA ILE A 37 -11.42 8.51 -3.21
C ILE A 37 -12.00 7.47 -4.16
N LYS A 38 -11.14 6.66 -4.76
CA LYS A 38 -11.55 5.61 -5.68
C LYS A 38 -12.13 4.44 -4.92
N GLN A 39 -13.29 3.98 -5.34
CA GLN A 39 -13.94 2.84 -4.72
C GLN A 39 -13.73 1.56 -5.51
N GLU A 40 -13.15 1.67 -6.69
CA GLU A 40 -12.95 0.55 -7.57
C GLU A 40 -11.61 0.67 -8.26
N VAL A 41 -10.91 -0.46 -8.42
CA VAL A 41 -9.56 -0.50 -8.99
C VAL A 41 -9.48 -1.60 -10.03
N ASP A 42 -8.89 -1.29 -11.19
CA ASP A 42 -8.68 -2.26 -12.25
C ASP A 42 -7.52 -3.20 -11.88
N LEU A 43 -7.53 -4.40 -12.46
CA LEU A 43 -6.47 -5.37 -12.21
C LEU A 43 -5.11 -4.84 -12.65
N GLU A 44 -5.06 -4.13 -13.76
CA GLU A 44 -3.81 -3.53 -14.24
C GLU A 44 -3.27 -2.51 -13.25
N LEU A 45 -4.17 -1.70 -12.70
CA LEU A 45 -3.78 -0.71 -11.72
C LEU A 45 -3.30 -1.37 -10.43
N ILE A 46 -3.95 -2.44 -10.03
CA ILE A 46 -3.53 -3.19 -8.84
C ILE A 46 -2.11 -3.72 -9.00
N ASP A 47 -1.77 -4.26 -10.17
CA ASP A 47 -0.43 -4.75 -10.42
C ASP A 47 0.61 -3.63 -10.29
N LYS A 48 0.30 -2.46 -10.82
CA LYS A 48 1.18 -1.30 -10.71
C LYS A 48 1.33 -0.84 -9.27
N ILE A 49 0.24 -0.83 -8.54
CA ILE A 49 0.23 -0.44 -7.13
C ILE A 49 1.09 -1.39 -6.31
N ILE A 50 0.92 -2.68 -6.51
CA ILE A 50 1.70 -3.69 -5.79
C ILE A 50 3.18 -3.54 -6.10
N GLU A 51 3.53 -3.33 -7.36
CA GLU A 51 4.90 -3.16 -7.76
C GLU A 51 5.53 -1.92 -7.12
N GLU A 52 4.83 -0.80 -7.14
CA GLU A 52 5.32 0.40 -6.47
C GLU A 52 5.43 0.20 -4.96
N ASN A 53 4.49 -0.50 -4.37
CA ASN A 53 4.54 -0.79 -2.95
C ASN A 53 5.81 -1.56 -2.57
N LYS A 54 6.27 -2.43 -3.44
CA LYS A 54 7.52 -3.17 -3.20
C LYS A 54 8.72 -2.22 -3.15
N TYR A 55 8.74 -1.19 -3.97
CA TYR A 55 9.80 -0.19 -3.91
C TYR A 55 9.78 0.54 -2.58
N TYR A 56 8.63 0.97 -2.13
CA TYR A 56 8.52 1.64 -0.84
C TYR A 56 8.91 0.72 0.31
N ASP A 57 8.53 -0.54 0.22
CA ASP A 57 8.88 -1.52 1.24
C ASP A 57 10.40 -1.70 1.33
N ALA A 58 11.06 -1.85 0.19
CA ALA A 58 12.51 -1.96 0.15
C ALA A 58 13.20 -0.70 0.68
N TYR A 59 12.68 0.46 0.32
CA TYR A 59 13.21 1.74 0.75
C TYR A 59 13.11 1.88 2.27
N HIS A 60 11.95 1.60 2.83
CA HIS A 60 11.75 1.70 4.28
C HIS A 60 12.61 0.69 5.03
N SER A 61 12.74 -0.51 4.50
CA SER A 61 13.60 -1.52 5.10
C SER A 61 15.07 -1.09 5.09
N ALA A 62 15.51 -0.51 3.99
CA ALA A 62 16.89 -0.03 3.89
C ALA A 62 17.17 1.08 4.88
N ILE A 63 16.24 2.01 5.04
CA ILE A 63 16.38 3.11 5.99
C ILE A 63 16.46 2.57 7.41
N SER A 64 15.56 1.68 7.78
CA SER A 64 15.56 1.07 9.11
C SER A 64 16.88 0.36 9.38
N TYR A 65 17.39 -0.36 8.41
CA TYR A 65 18.63 -1.09 8.55
C TYR A 65 19.80 -0.15 8.79
N ILE A 66 19.85 0.96 8.07
CA ILE A 66 20.90 1.96 8.24
C ILE A 66 20.82 2.58 9.63
N GLU A 67 19.64 2.89 10.11
CA GLU A 67 19.45 3.45 11.44
C GLU A 67 19.93 2.50 12.54
N ILE A 68 19.67 1.23 12.38
CA ILE A 68 20.11 0.23 13.35
C ILE A 68 21.63 0.16 13.43
N LYS A 69 22.30 0.37 12.32
CA LYS A 69 23.77 0.34 12.30
C LYS A 69 24.42 1.54 12.98
N MET A 70 23.72 2.61 13.03
CA MET A 70 24.22 3.83 13.66
C MET A 70 24.04 3.79 15.18
#